data_f60f08797c6517ee0aac8d5ba304acab
#
_entry.id   f60f08797c6517ee0aac8d5ba304acab
#
_cell.length_a   1.000
_cell.length_b   1.000
_cell.length_c   1.000
_cell.angle_alpha   90.00
_cell.angle_beta   90.00
_cell.angle_gamma   90.00
#
_symmetry.space_group_name_H-M   'P 1'
#
loop_
_entity.id
_entity.type
_entity.pdbx_description
1 polymer ?
#
loop_
_entity_poly.entity_id
_entity_poly.type
_entity_poly.pdbx_seq_one_letter_code
_entity_poly.pdbx_strand_id
1 'polypeptide(L)'
;MFATVIEAITTLLTLAGLAYYLLALWSARSFLRRPRFPAGFAPPVSILRPLHGAEPGMLEAFTSHCRQNYPADYEILFGVSSLDDPAVPLVQQLQADFPERSIRLIATPEVLGLNGKTSNVAQ
;
A
#
# COMPACT_ATOMS: atom_id res chain seq x y z
N MET A 1 15.17 -41.99 -32.85
CA MET A 1 16.19 -41.01 -32.46
C MET A 1 15.58 -39.62 -32.19
N PHE A 2 14.89 -38.98 -33.13
CA PHE A 2 14.23 -37.70 -32.93
C PHE A 2 13.17 -37.71 -31.81
N ALA A 3 12.28 -38.70 -31.82
CA ALA A 3 11.25 -38.85 -30.79
C ALA A 3 11.83 -38.97 -29.37
N THR A 4 12.86 -39.77 -29.21
CA THR A 4 13.53 -39.98 -27.92
C THR A 4 14.21 -38.71 -27.37
N VAL A 5 14.75 -37.87 -28.25
CA VAL A 5 15.31 -36.58 -27.89
C VAL A 5 14.22 -35.61 -27.44
N ILE A 6 13.09 -35.55 -28.15
CA ILE A 6 11.95 -34.72 -27.76
C ILE A 6 11.37 -35.17 -26.41
N GLU A 7 11.19 -36.46 -26.21
CA GLU A 7 10.73 -37.03 -24.93
C GLU A 7 11.67 -36.68 -23.78
N ALA A 8 12.97 -36.77 -23.98
CA ALA A 8 13.95 -36.42 -22.95
C ALA A 8 13.89 -34.91 -22.61
N ILE A 9 13.80 -34.05 -23.62
CA ILE A 9 13.70 -32.60 -23.42
C ILE A 9 12.40 -32.23 -22.70
N THR A 10 11.26 -32.74 -23.14
CA THR A 10 9.98 -32.45 -22.50
C THR A 10 9.89 -32.98 -21.07
N THR A 11 10.44 -34.16 -20.81
CA THR A 11 10.56 -34.71 -19.46
C THR A 11 11.42 -33.82 -18.56
N LEU A 12 12.57 -33.37 -19.04
CA LEU A 12 13.46 -32.48 -18.29
C LEU A 12 12.79 -31.14 -17.97
N LEU A 13 12.11 -30.53 -18.94
CA LEU A 13 11.39 -29.28 -18.75
C LEU A 13 10.22 -29.44 -17.76
N THR A 14 9.51 -30.54 -17.80
CA THR A 14 8.43 -30.87 -16.87
C THR A 14 8.95 -31.01 -15.45
N LEU A 15 10.07 -31.74 -15.26
CA LEU A 15 10.71 -31.92 -13.96
C LEU A 15 11.22 -30.57 -13.41
N ALA A 16 11.85 -29.75 -14.26
CA ALA A 16 12.29 -28.41 -13.88
C ALA A 16 11.13 -27.50 -13.47
N GLY A 17 10.01 -27.53 -14.20
CA GLY A 17 8.78 -26.81 -13.84
C GLY A 17 8.21 -27.28 -12.51
N LEU A 18 8.13 -28.58 -12.28
CA LEU A 18 7.66 -29.14 -11.02
C LEU A 18 8.55 -28.70 -9.84
N ALA A 19 9.87 -28.80 -10.01
CA ALA A 19 10.83 -28.36 -8.99
C ALA A 19 10.67 -26.88 -8.66
N TYR A 20 10.48 -26.03 -9.68
CA TYR A 20 10.21 -24.61 -9.50
C TYR A 20 8.93 -24.37 -8.69
N TYR A 21 7.83 -25.03 -9.01
CA TYR A 21 6.58 -24.89 -8.26
C TYR A 21 6.72 -25.34 -6.80
N LEU A 22 7.40 -26.47 -6.55
CA LEU A 22 7.63 -26.93 -5.19
C LEU A 22 8.48 -25.95 -4.39
N LEU A 23 9.52 -25.37 -5.01
CA LEU A 23 10.35 -24.35 -4.40
C LEU A 23 9.55 -23.06 -4.11
N ALA A 24 8.70 -22.62 -5.03
CA ALA A 24 7.84 -21.46 -4.84
C ALA A 24 6.84 -21.65 -3.68
N LEU A 25 6.19 -22.83 -3.61
CA LEU A 25 5.29 -23.17 -2.52
C LEU A 25 6.01 -23.23 -1.17
N TRP A 26 7.18 -23.83 -1.13
CA TRP A 26 8.00 -23.89 0.07
C TRP A 26 8.43 -22.50 0.53
N SER A 27 8.88 -21.66 -0.39
CA SER A 27 9.30 -20.28 -0.12
C SER A 27 8.15 -19.45 0.43
N ALA A 28 6.97 -19.50 -0.22
CA ALA A 28 5.77 -18.80 0.23
C ALA A 28 5.35 -19.26 1.63
N ARG A 29 5.33 -20.58 1.87
CA ARG A 29 4.99 -21.14 3.19
C ARG A 29 6.01 -20.75 4.26
N SER A 30 7.30 -20.75 3.92
CA SER A 30 8.38 -20.33 4.82
C SER A 30 8.25 -18.85 5.18
N PHE A 31 7.94 -17.99 4.19
CA PHE A 31 7.71 -16.57 4.40
C PHE A 31 6.52 -16.30 5.33
N LEU A 32 5.39 -16.99 5.11
CA LEU A 32 4.18 -16.82 5.93
C LEU A 32 4.37 -17.31 7.38
N ARG A 33 5.31 -18.23 7.63
CA ARG A 33 5.63 -18.76 8.98
C ARG A 33 6.60 -17.87 9.75
N ARG A 34 7.27 -16.92 9.10
CA ARG A 34 8.19 -16.02 9.81
C ARG A 34 7.39 -15.08 10.70
N PRO A 35 7.72 -14.97 12.00
CA PRO A 35 7.15 -13.92 12.84
C PRO A 35 7.52 -12.58 12.22
N ARG A 36 6.53 -11.80 11.85
CA ARG A 36 6.76 -10.53 11.15
C ARG A 36 7.37 -9.47 12.06
N PHE A 37 7.00 -9.51 13.35
CA PHE A 37 7.51 -8.58 14.36
C PHE A 37 7.49 -9.25 15.74
N PRO A 38 8.35 -8.82 16.68
CA PRO A 38 8.21 -9.20 18.08
C PRO A 38 6.82 -8.89 18.60
N ALA A 39 6.27 -9.72 19.47
CA ALA A 39 4.99 -9.45 20.10
C ALA A 39 5.07 -8.10 20.84
N GLY A 40 4.12 -7.18 20.56
CA GLY A 40 4.09 -5.84 21.14
C GLY A 40 4.92 -4.77 20.41
N PHE A 41 5.62 -5.10 19.31
CA PHE A 41 6.28 -4.08 18.50
C PHE A 41 5.25 -3.31 17.65
N ALA A 42 4.90 -2.12 18.09
CA ALA A 42 3.99 -1.21 17.41
C ALA A 42 4.54 0.22 17.51
N PRO A 43 5.49 0.62 16.65
CA PRO A 43 5.98 1.99 16.63
C PRO A 43 4.90 2.95 16.13
N PRO A 44 4.95 4.25 16.48
CA PRO A 44 4.11 5.26 15.86
C PRO A 44 4.31 5.27 14.34
N VAL A 45 3.22 5.50 13.60
CA VAL A 45 3.25 5.50 12.13
C VAL A 45 2.54 6.70 11.53
N SER A 46 3.01 7.16 10.37
CA SER A 46 2.35 8.16 9.54
C SER A 46 1.77 7.52 8.30
N ILE A 47 0.49 7.72 8.05
CA ILE A 47 -0.20 7.25 6.83
C ILE A 47 -0.20 8.41 5.83
N LEU A 48 0.59 8.30 4.77
CA LEU A 48 0.66 9.30 3.70
C LEU A 48 -0.37 8.99 2.60
N ARG A 49 -1.23 9.95 2.30
CA ARG A 49 -2.31 9.83 1.32
C ARG A 49 -2.28 10.98 0.31
N PRO A 50 -1.57 10.85 -0.81
CA PRO A 50 -1.65 11.83 -1.88
C PRO A 50 -3.03 11.78 -2.54
N LEU A 51 -3.65 12.94 -2.70
CA LEU A 51 -4.99 13.12 -3.26
C LEU A 51 -4.95 13.89 -4.56
N HIS A 52 -5.91 13.61 -5.41
CA HIS A 52 -6.19 14.36 -6.63
C HIS A 52 -7.65 14.13 -7.04
N GLY A 53 -8.48 15.15 -6.89
CA GLY A 53 -9.92 15.07 -7.13
C GLY A 53 -10.68 14.28 -6.09
N ALA A 54 -12.00 14.27 -6.19
CA ALA A 54 -12.91 13.53 -5.35
C ALA A 54 -13.55 12.37 -6.13
N GLU A 55 -13.53 11.17 -5.54
CA GLU A 55 -14.13 9.97 -6.10
C GLU A 55 -15.28 9.46 -5.21
N PRO A 56 -16.28 8.78 -5.78
CA PRO A 56 -17.34 8.13 -5.00
C PRO A 56 -16.76 7.17 -3.94
N GLY A 57 -17.26 7.24 -2.71
CA GLY A 57 -16.80 6.39 -1.61
C GLY A 57 -15.49 6.81 -0.95
N MET A 58 -14.88 7.92 -1.39
CA MET A 58 -13.60 8.39 -0.84
C MET A 58 -13.70 8.73 0.66
N LEU A 59 -14.76 9.38 1.11
CA LEU A 59 -14.97 9.69 2.52
C LEU A 59 -15.10 8.44 3.37
N GLU A 60 -15.80 7.41 2.88
CA GLU A 60 -15.91 6.11 3.56
C GLU A 60 -14.54 5.43 3.69
N ALA A 61 -13.76 5.45 2.61
CA ALA A 61 -12.40 4.91 2.62
C ALA A 61 -11.51 5.64 3.64
N PHE A 62 -11.59 6.98 3.72
CA PHE A 62 -10.84 7.78 4.70
C PHE A 62 -11.30 7.50 6.13
N THR A 63 -12.61 7.38 6.35
CA THR A 63 -13.17 7.00 7.63
C THR A 63 -12.62 5.66 8.13
N SER A 64 -12.41 4.70 7.23
CA SER A 64 -11.81 3.41 7.58
C SER A 64 -10.38 3.54 8.13
N HIS A 65 -9.60 4.52 7.65
CA HIS A 65 -8.27 4.81 8.20
C HIS A 65 -8.34 5.40 9.61
N CYS A 66 -9.34 6.22 9.92
CA CYS A 66 -9.53 6.78 11.25
C CYS A 66 -9.97 5.74 12.30
N ARG A 67 -10.55 4.63 11.84
CA ARG A 67 -11.06 3.53 12.68
C ARG A 67 -10.08 2.35 12.77
N GLN A 68 -8.83 2.52 12.38
CA GLN A 68 -7.83 1.46 12.49
C GLN A 68 -7.60 1.05 13.94
N ASN A 69 -7.60 -0.25 14.21
CA ASN A 69 -7.22 -0.80 15.49
C ASN A 69 -5.69 -1.01 15.51
N TYR A 70 -4.96 0.10 15.63
CA TYR A 70 -3.51 0.09 15.77
C TYR A 70 -3.12 0.38 17.22
N PRO A 71 -2.24 -0.42 17.86
CA PRO A 71 -1.98 -0.34 19.30
C PRO A 71 -1.11 0.84 19.74
N ALA A 72 -0.55 1.62 18.80
CA ALA A 72 0.20 2.84 19.08
C ALA A 72 -0.41 4.03 18.36
N ASP A 73 0.12 5.22 18.62
CA ASP A 73 -0.31 6.44 17.95
C ASP A 73 0.00 6.39 16.46
N TYR A 74 -0.93 6.93 15.67
CA TYR A 74 -0.71 7.14 14.25
C TYR A 74 -1.33 8.46 13.80
N GLU A 75 -0.75 9.03 12.74
CA GLU A 75 -1.28 10.21 12.07
C GLU A 75 -1.63 9.92 10.62
N ILE A 76 -2.53 10.72 10.06
CA ILE A 76 -2.92 10.65 8.64
C ILE A 76 -2.57 11.99 7.99
N LEU A 77 -1.69 11.94 6.99
CA LEU A 77 -1.24 13.09 6.22
C LEU A 77 -1.85 13.02 4.83
N PHE A 78 -2.78 13.94 4.54
CA PHE A 78 -3.37 14.09 3.22
C PHE A 78 -2.60 15.18 2.47
N GLY A 79 -2.00 14.80 1.33
CA GLY A 79 -1.28 15.73 0.46
C GLY A 79 -2.13 16.10 -0.76
N VAL A 80 -2.27 17.38 -1.06
CA VAL A 80 -2.92 17.89 -2.26
C VAL A 80 -2.00 18.87 -2.99
N SER A 81 -2.07 18.93 -4.32
CA SER A 81 -1.28 19.88 -5.10
C SER A 81 -1.86 21.30 -5.01
N SER A 82 -3.16 21.46 -4.72
CA SER A 82 -3.84 22.73 -4.51
C SER A 82 -4.90 22.59 -3.43
N LEU A 83 -5.11 23.65 -2.65
CA LEU A 83 -6.20 23.73 -1.69
C LEU A 83 -7.59 23.89 -2.34
N ASP A 84 -7.64 24.14 -3.65
CA ASP A 84 -8.88 24.15 -4.43
C ASP A 84 -9.30 22.75 -4.91
N ASP A 85 -8.53 21.70 -4.56
CA ASP A 85 -8.83 20.32 -4.95
C ASP A 85 -10.17 19.87 -4.33
N PRO A 86 -11.07 19.24 -5.11
CA PRO A 86 -12.36 18.74 -4.63
C PRO A 86 -12.28 17.73 -3.47
N ALA A 87 -11.12 17.13 -3.20
CA ALA A 87 -10.92 16.27 -2.04
C ALA A 87 -10.75 17.05 -0.73
N VAL A 88 -10.41 18.34 -0.77
CA VAL A 88 -10.15 19.15 0.43
C VAL A 88 -11.36 19.22 1.37
N PRO A 89 -12.59 19.50 0.92
CA PRO A 89 -13.77 19.50 1.78
C PRO A 89 -14.00 18.14 2.48
N LEU A 90 -13.68 17.03 1.81
CA LEU A 90 -13.84 15.69 2.41
C LEU A 90 -12.84 15.46 3.55
N VAL A 91 -11.62 15.95 3.41
CA VAL A 91 -10.62 15.88 4.50
C VAL A 91 -11.02 16.78 5.66
N GLN A 92 -11.54 17.99 5.40
CA GLN A 92 -12.04 18.90 6.44
C GLN A 92 -13.22 18.29 7.20
N GLN A 93 -14.13 17.64 6.49
CA GLN A 93 -15.22 16.88 7.12
C GLN A 93 -14.67 15.76 8.02
N LEU A 94 -13.70 15.01 7.53
CA LEU A 94 -13.06 13.94 8.30
C LEU A 94 -12.38 14.46 9.57
N GLN A 95 -11.73 15.63 9.52
CA GLN A 95 -11.15 16.29 10.69
C GLN A 95 -12.22 16.68 11.73
N ALA A 96 -13.39 17.13 11.24
CA ALA A 96 -14.51 17.47 12.12
C ALA A 96 -15.16 16.22 12.76
N ASP A 97 -15.26 15.12 12.00
CA ASP A 97 -15.87 13.86 12.44
C ASP A 97 -14.95 13.07 13.40
N PHE A 98 -13.64 13.29 13.35
CA PHE A 98 -12.62 12.58 14.16
C PHE A 98 -11.64 13.56 14.83
N PRO A 99 -12.11 14.45 15.72
CA PRO A 99 -11.26 15.46 16.33
C PRO A 99 -10.13 14.89 17.22
N GLU A 100 -10.28 13.66 17.69
CA GLU A 100 -9.27 12.95 18.48
C GLU A 100 -8.13 12.35 17.63
N ARG A 101 -8.29 12.31 16.29
CA ARG A 101 -7.28 11.77 15.38
C ARG A 101 -6.35 12.84 14.86
N SER A 102 -5.08 12.52 14.76
CA SER A 102 -4.10 13.41 14.13
C SER A 102 -4.28 13.35 12.61
N ILE A 103 -5.11 14.23 12.06
CA ILE A 103 -5.37 14.34 10.63
C ILE A 103 -4.85 15.69 10.14
N ARG A 104 -3.94 15.68 9.18
CA ARG A 104 -3.34 16.89 8.62
C ARG A 104 -3.54 16.93 7.11
N LEU A 105 -3.90 18.12 6.61
CA LEU A 105 -3.95 18.43 5.19
C LEU A 105 -2.72 19.29 4.84
N ILE A 106 -1.97 18.86 3.85
CA ILE A 106 -0.72 19.53 3.42
C ILE A 106 -0.83 19.86 1.95
N ALA A 107 -0.61 21.13 1.60
CA ALA A 107 -0.50 21.54 0.22
C ALA A 107 0.93 21.33 -0.28
N THR A 108 1.08 20.60 -1.38
CA THR A 108 2.36 20.25 -2.02
C THR A 108 2.33 20.72 -3.48
N PRO A 109 2.50 22.04 -3.75
CA PRO A 109 2.29 22.61 -5.07
C PRO A 109 3.42 22.33 -6.07
N GLU A 110 4.59 21.89 -5.60
CA GLU A 110 5.75 21.67 -6.47
C GLU A 110 5.61 20.38 -7.30
N VAL A 111 6.03 20.46 -8.55
CA VAL A 111 6.08 19.31 -9.46
C VAL A 111 7.52 18.83 -9.57
N LEU A 112 7.86 17.78 -8.81
CA LEU A 112 9.21 17.21 -8.77
C LEU A 112 9.48 16.20 -9.90
N GLY A 113 8.43 15.79 -10.63
CA GLY A 113 8.55 14.81 -11.72
C GLY A 113 7.23 14.52 -12.41
N LEU A 114 7.26 13.62 -13.40
CA LEU A 114 6.09 13.26 -14.22
C LEU A 114 4.96 12.58 -13.43
N ASN A 115 5.28 11.95 -12.30
CA ASN A 115 4.30 11.28 -11.45
C ASN A 115 3.83 12.21 -10.33
N GLY A 116 2.61 12.74 -10.44
CA GLY A 116 2.03 13.66 -9.47
C GLY A 116 1.92 13.08 -8.05
N LYS A 117 1.63 11.79 -7.92
CA LYS A 117 1.57 11.12 -6.59
C LYS A 117 2.94 11.10 -5.92
N THR A 118 3.99 10.78 -6.66
CA THR A 118 5.36 10.79 -6.14
C THR A 118 5.81 12.19 -5.79
N SER A 119 5.49 13.19 -6.63
CA SER A 119 5.79 14.60 -6.34
C SER A 119 5.13 15.08 -5.05
N ASN A 120 3.89 14.70 -4.83
CA ASN A 120 3.11 15.07 -3.65
C ASN A 120 3.69 14.46 -2.35
N VAL A 121 4.16 13.22 -2.39
CA VAL A 121 4.69 12.52 -1.20
C VAL A 121 6.14 12.90 -0.89
N ALA A 122 6.88 13.44 -1.86
CA ALA A 122 8.30 13.77 -1.73
C ALA A 122 8.56 15.19 -1.19
N GLN A 123 7.52 16.00 -0.97
CA GLN A 123 7.57 17.33 -0.36
C GLN A 123 7.22 17.27 1.12
#